data_b381f6195f629f779753adfc7e208aa4
#
_entry.id   b381f6195f629f779753adfc7e208aa4
#
_cell.length_a   1.000
_cell.length_b   1.000
_cell.length_c   1.000
_cell.angle_alpha   90.00
_cell.angle_beta   90.00
_cell.angle_gamma   90.00
#
_symmetry.space_group_name_H-M   'P 1'
#
loop_
_entity.id
_entity.type
_entity.pdbx_description
1 polymer ?
#
loop_
_entity_poly.entity_id
_entity_poly.type
_entity_poly.pdbx_seq_one_letter_code
_entity_poly.pdbx_strand_id
1 'polypeptide(L)'
;MKELTLKTADNIDIAINYYDNGKDEVVIVAPGWCMTKDSVSFKHISRMFSLRYDVICFDFRGHGKSNGYYTFMAKETNDLDTVVAFSKIKGYKKIHLAGFSLGAGVAVIYAAQNSGIDKVIAVSVPTDFDKIENQMWKKEAWGETFKKFEMNRFISIRPYPIPLEKIKPIDIIKDLKCPTLFIAGEKDPTVEAWHTEELYKNAVCKKDLYIYKDGCHAEDLYIHFPRDFAARCLKWLEA
;
A
#
# COMPACT_ATOMS: atom_id res chain seq x y z
N MET A 1 -4.79 -10.18 -17.25
CA MET A 1 -4.10 -10.30 -15.95
C MET A 1 -3.34 -11.62 -15.95
N LYS A 2 -2.05 -11.57 -15.59
CA LYS A 2 -1.15 -12.73 -15.47
C LYS A 2 -0.76 -12.86 -14.00
N GLU A 3 -0.72 -14.06 -13.46
CA GLU A 3 -0.16 -14.34 -12.14
C GLU A 3 1.29 -14.78 -12.31
N LEU A 4 2.22 -14.14 -11.59
CA LEU A 4 3.65 -14.42 -11.66
C LEU A 4 4.22 -14.50 -10.24
N THR A 5 5.42 -15.06 -10.12
CA THR A 5 6.21 -15.09 -8.89
C THR A 5 7.56 -14.43 -9.15
N LEU A 6 7.92 -13.47 -8.29
CA LEU A 6 9.21 -12.80 -8.29
C LEU A 6 10.00 -13.26 -7.07
N LYS A 7 11.32 -13.21 -7.15
CA LYS A 7 12.18 -13.60 -6.03
C LYS A 7 12.93 -12.39 -5.49
N THR A 8 12.82 -12.15 -4.19
CA THR A 8 13.54 -11.08 -3.50
C THR A 8 15.03 -11.41 -3.34
N ALA A 9 15.84 -10.38 -3.08
CA ALA A 9 17.28 -10.55 -2.81
C ALA A 9 17.54 -11.44 -1.57
N ASP A 10 16.63 -11.46 -0.59
CA ASP A 10 16.68 -12.34 0.58
C ASP A 10 15.93 -13.68 0.37
N ASN A 11 15.73 -14.08 -0.89
CA ASN A 11 15.24 -15.39 -1.32
C ASN A 11 13.78 -15.70 -0.94
N ILE A 12 12.91 -14.67 -0.86
CA ILE A 12 11.47 -14.82 -0.65
C ILE A 12 10.74 -14.79 -2.00
N ASP A 13 9.78 -15.69 -2.20
CA ASP A 13 8.94 -15.70 -3.38
C ASP A 13 7.75 -14.76 -3.16
N ILE A 14 7.60 -13.76 -4.04
CA ILE A 14 6.54 -12.75 -4.03
C ILE A 14 5.57 -13.00 -5.17
N ALA A 15 4.33 -13.30 -4.83
CA ALA A 15 3.27 -13.53 -5.80
C ALA A 15 2.68 -12.20 -6.26
N ILE A 16 2.54 -12.00 -7.56
CA ILE A 16 1.98 -10.79 -8.15
C ILE A 16 0.82 -11.10 -9.10
N ASN A 17 -0.14 -10.18 -9.19
CA ASN A 17 -1.11 -10.07 -10.26
C ASN A 17 -0.67 -8.94 -11.20
N TYR A 18 -0.30 -9.27 -12.42
CA TYR A 18 0.18 -8.33 -13.41
C TYR A 18 -0.89 -8.09 -14.49
N TYR A 19 -1.41 -6.86 -14.54
CA TYR A 19 -2.34 -6.37 -15.55
C TYR A 19 -1.54 -5.67 -16.65
N ASP A 20 -1.15 -6.45 -17.64
CA ASP A 20 -0.33 -6.03 -18.79
C ASP A 20 -1.28 -5.60 -19.93
N ASN A 21 -1.46 -4.30 -20.08
CA ASN A 21 -2.32 -3.67 -21.08
C ASN A 21 -1.51 -2.88 -22.12
N GLY A 22 -0.18 -3.02 -22.12
CA GLY A 22 0.74 -2.36 -23.04
C GLY A 22 0.86 -0.85 -22.79
N LYS A 23 0.81 -0.42 -21.52
CA LYS A 23 1.01 0.98 -21.15
C LYS A 23 2.47 1.27 -20.85
N ASP A 24 2.87 2.53 -21.03
CA ASP A 24 4.24 2.99 -20.73
C ASP A 24 4.47 3.30 -19.24
N GLU A 25 3.40 3.37 -18.47
CA GLU A 25 3.42 3.70 -17.05
C GLU A 25 2.75 2.59 -16.23
N VAL A 26 3.26 2.31 -15.04
CA VAL A 26 2.75 1.26 -14.15
C VAL A 26 2.39 1.83 -12.78
N VAL A 27 1.29 1.31 -12.21
CA VAL A 27 0.91 1.52 -10.82
C VAL A 27 1.15 0.23 -10.05
N ILE A 28 2.05 0.27 -9.07
CA ILE A 28 2.27 -0.82 -8.12
C ILE A 28 1.32 -0.61 -6.94
N VAL A 29 0.41 -1.56 -6.75
CA VAL A 29 -0.58 -1.54 -5.67
C VAL A 29 -0.06 -2.40 -4.52
N ALA A 30 0.17 -1.76 -3.36
CA ALA A 30 0.66 -2.37 -2.14
C ALA A 30 -0.46 -2.48 -1.10
N PRO A 31 -1.01 -3.69 -0.85
CA PRO A 31 -2.13 -3.92 0.06
C PRO A 31 -1.77 -3.65 1.52
N GLY A 32 -2.81 -3.50 2.35
CA GLY A 32 -2.68 -3.41 3.80
C GLY A 32 -2.41 -4.75 4.48
N TRP A 33 -2.20 -4.71 5.80
CA TRP A 33 -2.11 -5.91 6.61
C TRP A 33 -3.38 -6.75 6.52
N CYS A 34 -3.22 -8.07 6.55
CA CYS A 34 -4.30 -9.05 6.34
C CYS A 34 -4.95 -9.05 4.94
N MET A 35 -4.47 -8.22 4.02
CA MET A 35 -5.00 -8.14 2.66
C MET A 35 -4.05 -8.80 1.66
N THR A 36 -4.59 -9.22 0.54
CA THR A 36 -3.83 -9.88 -0.53
C THR A 36 -4.17 -9.27 -1.89
N LYS A 37 -3.31 -9.52 -2.87
CA LYS A 37 -3.57 -9.17 -4.28
C LYS A 37 -4.89 -9.78 -4.82
N ASP A 38 -5.37 -10.84 -4.17
CA ASP A 38 -6.60 -11.56 -4.54
C ASP A 38 -7.82 -11.13 -3.75
N SER A 39 -7.69 -10.21 -2.78
CA SER A 39 -8.80 -9.59 -2.07
C SER A 39 -9.76 -8.92 -3.05
N VAL A 40 -11.07 -9.02 -2.83
CA VAL A 40 -12.08 -8.44 -3.73
C VAL A 40 -11.84 -6.95 -3.93
N SER A 41 -11.57 -6.21 -2.84
CA SER A 41 -11.27 -4.79 -2.89
C SER A 41 -10.03 -4.49 -3.76
N PHE A 42 -8.94 -5.24 -3.57
CA PHE A 42 -7.70 -5.01 -4.32
C PHE A 42 -7.77 -5.45 -5.78
N LYS A 43 -8.59 -6.45 -6.11
CA LYS A 43 -8.94 -6.75 -7.51
C LYS A 43 -9.71 -5.61 -8.17
N HIS A 44 -10.64 -4.97 -7.45
CA HIS A 44 -11.39 -3.83 -7.97
C HIS A 44 -10.51 -2.59 -8.10
N ILE A 45 -9.68 -2.28 -7.10
CA ILE A 45 -8.70 -1.17 -7.15
C ILE A 45 -7.72 -1.36 -8.30
N SER A 46 -7.19 -2.58 -8.47
CA SER A 46 -6.29 -2.90 -9.59
C SER A 46 -6.97 -2.72 -10.95
N ARG A 47 -8.21 -3.16 -11.08
CA ARG A 47 -9.00 -2.94 -12.31
C ARG A 47 -9.26 -1.45 -12.56
N MET A 48 -9.54 -0.68 -11.54
CA MET A 48 -9.73 0.77 -11.65
C MET A 48 -8.49 1.46 -12.23
N PHE A 49 -7.30 1.19 -11.69
CA PHE A 49 -6.06 1.72 -12.24
C PHE A 49 -5.75 1.17 -13.64
N SER A 50 -6.11 -0.10 -13.91
CA SER A 50 -5.83 -0.76 -15.19
C SER A 50 -6.58 -0.16 -16.39
N LEU A 51 -7.52 0.73 -16.17
CA LEU A 51 -8.17 1.49 -17.24
C LEU A 51 -7.21 2.48 -17.91
N ARG A 52 -6.16 2.93 -17.23
CA ARG A 52 -5.21 3.95 -17.71
C ARG A 52 -3.75 3.51 -17.68
N TYR A 53 -3.37 2.61 -16.78
CA TYR A 53 -2.01 2.17 -16.49
C TYR A 53 -1.88 0.66 -16.62
N ASP A 54 -0.68 0.14 -16.76
CA ASP A 54 -0.41 -1.22 -16.35
C ASP A 54 -0.42 -1.29 -14.82
N VAL A 55 -0.77 -2.44 -14.24
CA VAL A 55 -0.90 -2.55 -12.79
C VAL A 55 -0.21 -3.82 -12.30
N ILE A 56 0.52 -3.68 -11.21
CA ILE A 56 1.06 -4.81 -10.46
C ILE A 56 0.53 -4.74 -9.04
N CYS A 57 -0.31 -5.69 -8.64
CA CYS A 57 -0.71 -5.87 -7.26
C CYS A 57 -0.03 -7.13 -6.73
N PHE A 58 0.56 -7.07 -5.55
CA PHE A 58 1.36 -8.17 -5.00
C PHE A 58 0.96 -8.54 -3.58
N ASP A 59 1.30 -9.76 -3.18
CA ASP A 59 1.22 -10.19 -1.79
C ASP A 59 2.55 -9.89 -1.11
N PHE A 60 2.52 -9.17 0.01
CA PHE A 60 3.71 -9.04 0.85
C PHE A 60 4.16 -10.39 1.40
N ARG A 61 5.44 -10.51 1.79
CA ARG A 61 5.93 -11.68 2.54
C ARG A 61 5.00 -12.05 3.68
N GLY A 62 4.80 -13.32 3.92
CA GLY A 62 3.89 -13.78 4.97
C GLY A 62 2.41 -13.56 4.69
N HIS A 63 2.02 -13.13 3.49
CA HIS A 63 0.61 -12.97 3.07
C HIS A 63 0.31 -13.78 1.81
N GLY A 64 -0.93 -14.18 1.66
CA GLY A 64 -1.47 -14.80 0.46
C GLY A 64 -0.60 -15.93 -0.08
N LYS A 65 -0.22 -15.82 -1.35
CA LYS A 65 0.61 -16.81 -2.06
C LYS A 65 2.11 -16.51 -1.99
N SER A 66 2.54 -15.40 -1.38
CA SER A 66 3.94 -15.11 -1.14
C SER A 66 4.49 -15.95 0.00
N ASN A 67 5.79 -16.28 -0.05
CA ASN A 67 6.45 -17.04 0.99
C ASN A 67 6.90 -16.15 2.17
N GLY A 68 7.67 -16.75 3.10
CA GLY A 68 8.26 -16.06 4.22
C GLY A 68 7.29 -15.70 5.34
N TYR A 69 7.73 -14.76 6.17
CA TYR A 69 7.00 -14.28 7.33
C TYR A 69 6.85 -12.78 7.28
N TYR A 70 5.70 -12.29 7.69
CA TYR A 70 5.39 -10.88 7.81
C TYR A 70 6.14 -10.24 8.98
N THR A 71 6.83 -9.14 8.74
CA THR A 71 7.75 -8.52 9.70
C THR A 71 7.31 -7.12 10.17
N PHE A 72 6.05 -6.76 9.95
CA PHE A 72 5.48 -5.49 10.41
C PHE A 72 6.27 -4.25 9.95
N MET A 73 6.55 -4.16 8.66
CA MET A 73 7.32 -3.14 7.92
C MET A 73 8.86 -3.20 8.08
N ALA A 74 9.41 -4.18 8.80
CA ALA A 74 10.87 -4.26 8.95
C ALA A 74 11.59 -4.73 7.66
N LYS A 75 10.97 -5.61 6.86
CA LYS A 75 11.57 -6.16 5.63
C LYS A 75 10.67 -6.07 4.39
N GLU A 76 9.45 -5.59 4.51
CA GLU A 76 8.49 -5.51 3.42
C GLU A 76 8.92 -4.54 2.32
N THR A 77 9.85 -3.63 2.60
CA THR A 77 10.50 -2.79 1.59
C THR A 77 11.30 -3.60 0.56
N ASN A 78 11.85 -4.78 0.94
CA ASN A 78 12.53 -5.68 0.01
C ASN A 78 11.56 -6.31 -1.01
N ASP A 79 10.32 -6.55 -0.57
CA ASP A 79 9.27 -7.07 -1.45
C ASP A 79 8.89 -6.04 -2.51
N LEU A 80 8.69 -4.80 -2.06
CA LEU A 80 8.39 -3.68 -2.96
C LEU A 80 9.56 -3.39 -3.90
N ASP A 81 10.81 -3.45 -3.41
CA ASP A 81 12.00 -3.29 -4.24
C ASP A 81 12.04 -4.30 -5.40
N THR A 82 11.69 -5.56 -5.11
CA THR A 82 11.63 -6.62 -6.11
C THR A 82 10.58 -6.32 -7.19
N VAL A 83 9.42 -5.80 -6.81
CA VAL A 83 8.36 -5.42 -7.77
C VAL A 83 8.74 -4.18 -8.57
N VAL A 84 9.41 -3.20 -7.95
CA VAL A 84 9.95 -2.02 -8.65
C VAL A 84 11.06 -2.43 -9.62
N ALA A 85 11.98 -3.31 -9.21
CA ALA A 85 13.03 -3.83 -10.08
C ALA A 85 12.45 -4.56 -11.31
N PHE A 86 11.41 -5.39 -11.12
CA PHE A 86 10.68 -6.01 -12.21
C PHE A 86 10.09 -4.97 -13.16
N SER A 87 9.50 -3.91 -12.63
CA SER A 87 8.92 -2.83 -13.43
C SER A 87 9.99 -2.10 -14.26
N LYS A 88 11.17 -1.84 -13.68
CA LYS A 88 12.33 -1.26 -14.40
C LYS A 88 12.81 -2.18 -15.52
N ILE A 89 12.92 -3.49 -15.29
CA ILE A 89 13.30 -4.50 -16.30
C ILE A 89 12.27 -4.56 -17.44
N LYS A 90 10.98 -4.36 -17.14
CA LYS A 90 9.91 -4.26 -18.15
C LYS A 90 10.00 -2.99 -19.01
N GLY A 91 10.78 -2.00 -18.62
CA GLY A 91 11.02 -0.78 -19.38
C GLY A 91 9.94 0.29 -19.21
N TYR A 92 9.19 0.27 -18.11
CA TYR A 92 8.21 1.33 -17.82
C TYR A 92 8.90 2.68 -17.68
N LYS A 93 8.31 3.70 -18.34
CA LYS A 93 8.80 5.08 -18.32
C LYS A 93 8.55 5.77 -16.99
N LYS A 94 7.42 5.41 -16.34
CA LYS A 94 7.07 5.91 -15.01
C LYS A 94 6.55 4.78 -14.13
N ILE A 95 6.93 4.83 -12.87
CA ILE A 95 6.54 3.87 -11.83
C ILE A 95 5.87 4.65 -10.70
N HIS A 96 4.61 4.34 -10.45
CA HIS A 96 3.81 4.93 -9.39
C HIS A 96 3.52 3.90 -8.30
N LEU A 97 3.45 4.35 -7.05
CA LEU A 97 3.06 3.50 -5.92
C LEU A 97 1.68 3.91 -5.41
N ALA A 98 0.81 2.95 -5.17
CA ALA A 98 -0.46 3.12 -4.50
C ALA A 98 -0.51 2.19 -3.28
N GLY A 99 -0.16 2.70 -2.12
CA GLY A 99 -0.11 1.96 -0.87
C GLY A 99 -1.34 2.19 0.01
N PHE A 100 -1.76 1.13 0.71
CA PHE A 100 -2.92 1.14 1.60
C PHE A 100 -2.51 0.68 2.98
N SER A 101 -2.80 1.49 4.03
CA SER A 101 -2.47 1.16 5.43
C SER A 101 -0.99 0.79 5.58
N LEU A 102 -0.69 -0.44 5.97
CA LEU A 102 0.68 -0.95 6.01
C LEU A 102 1.42 -0.77 4.67
N GLY A 103 0.77 -1.10 3.55
CA GLY A 103 1.36 -0.90 2.22
C GLY A 103 1.66 0.57 1.93
N ALA A 104 0.90 1.51 2.49
CA ALA A 104 1.19 2.94 2.40
C ALA A 104 2.45 3.32 3.20
N GLY A 105 2.61 2.76 4.41
CA GLY A 105 3.84 2.93 5.20
C GLY A 105 5.07 2.41 4.46
N VAL A 106 4.99 1.20 3.90
CA VAL A 106 6.07 0.61 3.10
C VAL A 106 6.38 1.46 1.86
N ALA A 107 5.35 1.94 1.14
CA ALA A 107 5.52 2.78 -0.05
C ALA A 107 6.21 4.11 0.27
N VAL A 108 5.83 4.77 1.37
CA VAL A 108 6.46 6.02 1.84
C VAL A 108 7.91 5.78 2.23
N ILE A 109 8.20 4.73 3.02
CA ILE A 109 9.55 4.37 3.43
C ILE A 109 10.43 4.10 2.18
N TYR A 110 9.94 3.27 1.27
CA TYR A 110 10.65 2.92 0.06
C TYR A 110 10.97 4.15 -0.80
N ALA A 111 9.96 4.99 -1.05
CA ALA A 111 10.10 6.17 -1.88
C ALA A 111 10.95 7.28 -1.24
N ALA A 112 11.06 7.32 0.10
CA ALA A 112 11.96 8.23 0.81
C ALA A 112 13.44 7.79 0.70
N GLN A 113 13.68 6.46 0.65
CA GLN A 113 15.03 5.88 0.61
C GLN A 113 15.56 5.65 -0.80
N ASN A 114 14.68 5.60 -1.82
CA ASN A 114 15.02 5.21 -3.17
C ASN A 114 14.57 6.24 -4.20
N SER A 115 15.28 6.29 -5.33
CA SER A 115 14.91 7.09 -6.50
C SER A 115 14.18 6.24 -7.55
N GLY A 116 13.54 6.91 -8.51
CA GLY A 116 12.86 6.25 -9.64
C GLY A 116 11.41 5.86 -9.36
N ILE A 117 10.81 6.48 -8.34
CA ILE A 117 9.36 6.51 -8.13
C ILE A 117 8.86 7.89 -8.56
N ASP A 118 7.90 7.92 -9.45
CA ASP A 118 7.38 9.18 -10.03
C ASP A 118 6.32 9.81 -9.13
N LYS A 119 5.40 9.03 -8.59
CA LYS A 119 4.36 9.51 -7.66
C LYS A 119 3.95 8.44 -6.65
N VAL A 120 3.50 8.89 -5.50
CA VAL A 120 2.91 8.04 -4.45
C VAL A 120 1.47 8.45 -4.17
N ILE A 121 0.61 7.47 -3.97
CA ILE A 121 -0.71 7.60 -3.34
C ILE A 121 -0.62 6.80 -2.04
N ALA A 122 -0.70 7.49 -0.90
CA ALA A 122 -0.61 6.92 0.43
C ALA A 122 -1.96 7.00 1.14
N VAL A 123 -2.65 5.86 1.29
CA VAL A 123 -4.01 5.79 1.83
C VAL A 123 -3.97 5.24 3.25
N SER A 124 -4.50 5.99 4.22
CA SER A 124 -4.51 5.66 5.66
C SER A 124 -3.11 5.27 6.16
N VAL A 125 -2.11 6.11 5.87
CA VAL A 125 -0.71 5.83 6.18
C VAL A 125 -0.40 6.07 7.65
N PRO A 126 0.19 5.08 8.38
CA PRO A 126 0.58 5.26 9.77
C PRO A 126 1.87 6.07 9.90
N THR A 127 1.97 6.92 10.92
CA THR A 127 3.23 7.59 11.31
C THR A 127 4.24 6.61 11.88
N ASP A 128 3.73 5.65 12.64
CA ASP A 128 4.48 4.66 13.39
C ASP A 128 3.56 3.44 13.60
N PHE A 129 4.03 2.27 13.22
CA PHE A 129 3.25 1.04 13.36
C PHE A 129 2.95 0.73 14.83
N ASP A 130 3.90 1.02 15.72
CA ASP A 130 3.75 0.71 17.14
C ASP A 130 2.63 1.56 17.79
N LYS A 131 2.32 2.73 17.22
CA LYS A 131 1.20 3.57 17.68
C LYS A 131 -0.17 3.03 17.26
N ILE A 132 -0.27 2.34 16.13
CA ILE A 132 -1.52 1.72 15.68
C ILE A 132 -1.77 0.35 16.33
N GLU A 133 -0.75 -0.30 16.86
CA GLU A 133 -0.88 -1.62 17.48
C GLU A 133 -1.95 -1.62 18.58
N ASN A 134 -2.01 -0.57 19.40
CA ASN A 134 -3.06 -0.41 20.41
C ASN A 134 -4.46 -0.17 19.80
N GLN A 135 -4.54 0.48 18.65
CA GLN A 135 -5.80 0.71 17.92
C GLN A 135 -6.32 -0.57 17.26
N MET A 136 -5.43 -1.42 16.77
CA MET A 136 -5.79 -2.69 16.14
C MET A 136 -6.51 -3.65 17.11
N TRP A 137 -6.32 -3.53 18.40
CA TRP A 137 -6.97 -4.36 19.43
C TRP A 137 -8.31 -3.79 19.90
N LYS A 138 -8.72 -2.61 19.45
CA LYS A 138 -10.04 -2.08 19.75
C LYS A 138 -11.13 -2.87 19.03
N LYS A 139 -12.28 -3.06 19.70
CA LYS A 139 -13.42 -3.81 19.17
C LYS A 139 -13.92 -3.29 17.82
N GLU A 140 -13.87 -1.98 17.63
CA GLU A 140 -14.30 -1.29 16.40
C GLU A 140 -13.38 -1.66 15.22
N ALA A 141 -12.06 -1.65 15.43
CA ALA A 141 -11.08 -2.05 14.41
C ALA A 141 -11.21 -3.53 14.06
N TRP A 142 -11.38 -4.39 15.04
CA TRP A 142 -11.62 -5.83 14.82
C TRP A 142 -12.91 -6.09 14.09
N GLY A 143 -14.00 -5.40 14.46
CA GLY A 143 -15.28 -5.55 13.78
C GLY A 143 -15.21 -5.30 12.28
N GLU A 144 -14.53 -4.24 11.86
CA GLU A 144 -14.33 -3.94 10.44
C GLU A 144 -13.37 -4.93 9.79
N THR A 145 -12.29 -5.32 10.47
CA THR A 145 -11.36 -6.31 9.98
C THR A 145 -12.05 -7.65 9.75
N PHE A 146 -12.84 -8.14 10.72
CA PHE A 146 -13.57 -9.41 10.58
C PHE A 146 -14.61 -9.41 9.46
N LYS A 147 -15.27 -8.30 9.19
CA LYS A 147 -16.19 -8.18 8.04
C LYS A 147 -15.49 -8.39 6.69
N LYS A 148 -14.19 -8.10 6.63
CA LYS A 148 -13.35 -8.24 5.43
C LYS A 148 -12.73 -9.63 5.30
N PHE A 149 -12.78 -10.46 6.33
CA PHE A 149 -12.22 -11.80 6.29
C PHE A 149 -12.99 -12.68 5.31
N GLU A 150 -12.44 -12.80 4.15
CA GLU A 150 -12.69 -13.96 3.31
C GLU A 150 -11.99 -15.15 3.97
N MET A 151 -12.75 -16.10 4.52
CA MET A 151 -12.26 -17.20 5.40
C MET A 151 -10.96 -17.88 4.91
N ASN A 152 -10.76 -18.00 3.60
CA ASN A 152 -9.57 -18.61 2.99
C ASN A 152 -8.28 -17.78 3.16
N ARG A 153 -8.34 -16.54 3.63
CA ARG A 153 -7.18 -15.63 3.72
C ARG A 153 -6.59 -15.55 5.09
N PHE A 154 -7.38 -15.79 6.12
CA PHE A 154 -6.92 -15.81 7.49
C PHE A 154 -5.80 -16.84 7.70
N ILE A 155 -5.90 -17.98 7.01
CA ILE A 155 -4.94 -19.09 7.07
C ILE A 155 -3.61 -18.74 6.37
N SER A 156 -3.59 -17.69 5.53
CA SER A 156 -2.41 -17.34 4.73
C SER A 156 -1.51 -16.29 5.37
N ILE A 157 -1.85 -15.75 6.55
CA ILE A 157 -1.04 -14.75 7.23
C ILE A 157 -0.07 -15.45 8.18
N ARG A 158 1.21 -15.20 7.97
CA ARG A 158 2.30 -15.82 8.74
C ARG A 158 3.17 -14.73 9.37
N PRO A 159 2.84 -14.25 10.58
CA PRO A 159 3.64 -13.24 11.25
C PRO A 159 5.00 -13.81 11.70
N TYR A 160 6.03 -12.97 11.65
CA TYR A 160 7.33 -13.30 12.22
C TYR A 160 7.22 -13.27 13.76
N PRO A 161 7.74 -14.31 14.44
CA PRO A 161 7.49 -14.47 15.88
C PRO A 161 8.30 -13.51 16.77
N ILE A 162 9.32 -12.86 16.22
CA ILE A 162 10.23 -11.99 16.98
C ILE A 162 10.09 -10.55 16.46
N PRO A 163 9.86 -9.55 17.33
CA PRO A 163 9.87 -8.16 16.93
C PRO A 163 11.21 -7.77 16.31
N LEU A 164 11.17 -7.10 15.15
CA LEU A 164 12.35 -6.56 14.48
C LEU A 164 12.33 -5.02 14.56
N GLU A 165 13.52 -4.44 14.55
CA GLU A 165 13.66 -3.00 14.42
C GLU A 165 13.05 -2.52 13.10
N LYS A 166 12.28 -1.44 13.14
CA LYS A 166 11.52 -0.90 12.02
C LYS A 166 11.90 0.56 11.79
N ILE A 167 11.90 0.94 10.53
CA ILE A 167 11.92 2.35 10.15
C ILE A 167 10.49 2.88 10.27
N LYS A 168 10.33 4.02 10.94
CA LYS A 168 9.04 4.67 11.08
C LYS A 168 8.83 5.66 9.95
N PRO A 169 7.69 5.68 9.27
CA PRO A 169 7.41 6.68 8.23
C PRO A 169 7.66 8.12 8.68
N ILE A 170 7.34 8.45 9.94
CA ILE A 170 7.53 9.81 10.46
C ILE A 170 9.00 10.23 10.56
N ASP A 171 9.91 9.30 10.80
CA ASP A 171 11.32 9.61 10.97
C ASP A 171 12.01 9.99 9.65
N ILE A 172 11.48 9.48 8.52
CA ILE A 172 12.07 9.67 7.20
C ILE A 172 11.20 10.44 6.21
N ILE A 173 10.00 10.88 6.61
CA ILE A 173 9.05 11.56 5.70
C ILE A 173 9.65 12.82 5.02
N LYS A 174 10.61 13.48 5.67
CA LYS A 174 11.31 14.64 5.12
C LYS A 174 12.24 14.30 3.94
N ASP A 175 12.60 13.03 3.80
CA ASP A 175 13.44 12.54 2.71
C ASP A 175 12.61 12.15 1.47
N LEU A 176 11.28 12.07 1.61
CA LEU A 176 10.38 11.82 0.51
C LEU A 176 10.41 12.97 -0.49
N LYS A 177 10.89 12.70 -1.71
CA LYS A 177 11.06 13.72 -2.76
C LYS A 177 10.00 13.67 -3.85
N CYS A 178 9.44 12.48 -4.12
CA CYS A 178 8.43 12.33 -5.16
C CYS A 178 7.07 12.92 -4.76
N PRO A 179 6.29 13.45 -5.69
CA PRO A 179 4.95 13.96 -5.44
C PRO A 179 4.06 12.92 -4.77
N THR A 180 3.39 13.29 -3.67
CA THR A 180 2.61 12.34 -2.86
C THR A 180 1.21 12.86 -2.55
N LEU A 181 0.20 12.06 -2.87
CA LEU A 181 -1.19 12.26 -2.46
C LEU A 181 -1.44 11.45 -1.18
N PHE A 182 -1.79 12.15 -0.11
CA PHE A 182 -2.20 11.57 1.15
C PHE A 182 -3.72 11.50 1.22
N ILE A 183 -4.27 10.33 1.57
CA ILE A 183 -5.71 10.11 1.70
C ILE A 183 -5.99 9.43 3.03
N ALA A 184 -7.01 9.87 3.76
CA ALA A 184 -7.49 9.17 4.96
C ALA A 184 -9.00 9.27 5.12
N GLY A 185 -9.57 8.41 5.95
CA GLY A 185 -10.95 8.50 6.41
C GLY A 185 -11.03 9.18 7.78
N GLU A 186 -11.98 10.09 7.96
CA GLU A 186 -12.22 10.78 9.24
C GLU A 186 -12.61 9.81 10.36
N LYS A 187 -13.33 8.74 9.99
CA LYS A 187 -13.81 7.71 10.92
C LYS A 187 -13.02 6.40 10.83
N ASP A 188 -11.76 6.48 10.42
CA ASP A 188 -10.86 5.33 10.37
C ASP A 188 -10.59 4.81 11.80
N PRO A 189 -11.06 3.59 12.16
CA PRO A 189 -10.90 3.06 13.51
C PRO A 189 -9.53 2.40 13.74
N THR A 190 -8.74 2.23 12.68
CA THR A 190 -7.46 1.50 12.73
C THR A 190 -6.28 2.47 12.68
N VAL A 191 -6.22 3.28 11.62
CA VAL A 191 -5.21 4.33 11.46
C VAL A 191 -5.95 5.66 11.45
N GLU A 192 -6.08 6.28 12.62
CA GLU A 192 -6.78 7.56 12.76
C GLU A 192 -6.21 8.60 11.80
N ALA A 193 -7.06 9.47 11.26
CA ALA A 193 -6.70 10.44 10.22
C ALA A 193 -5.48 11.30 10.57
N TRP A 194 -5.28 11.59 11.88
CA TRP A 194 -4.15 12.41 12.36
C TRP A 194 -2.78 11.84 11.98
N HIS A 195 -2.64 10.51 11.83
CA HIS A 195 -1.40 9.91 11.35
C HIS A 195 -1.05 10.41 9.94
N THR A 196 -2.01 10.35 9.04
CA THR A 196 -1.85 10.81 7.66
C THR A 196 -1.64 12.34 7.60
N GLU A 197 -2.37 13.10 8.42
CA GLU A 197 -2.21 14.57 8.52
C GLU A 197 -0.82 14.95 9.01
N GLU A 198 -0.29 14.24 10.01
CA GLU A 198 1.04 14.50 10.56
C GLU A 198 2.14 14.21 9.53
N LEU A 199 2.03 13.12 8.77
CA LEU A 199 2.94 12.83 7.68
C LEU A 199 2.83 13.85 6.56
N TYR A 200 1.62 14.25 6.17
CA TYR A 200 1.40 15.32 5.21
C TYR A 200 2.07 16.62 5.67
N LYS A 201 1.88 17.02 6.92
CA LYS A 201 2.47 18.24 7.49
C LYS A 201 4.00 18.24 7.40
N ASN A 202 4.63 17.12 7.70
CA ASN A 202 6.09 16.99 7.77
C ASN A 202 6.76 16.70 6.41
N ALA A 203 6.04 16.16 5.42
CA ALA A 203 6.57 15.94 4.08
C ALA A 203 6.97 17.27 3.41
N VAL A 204 8.08 17.28 2.66
CA VAL A 204 8.60 18.48 1.98
C VAL A 204 8.40 18.43 0.45
N CYS A 205 7.99 17.30 -0.10
CA CYS A 205 7.71 17.13 -1.53
C CYS A 205 6.45 17.89 -1.98
N LYS A 206 6.21 17.94 -3.31
CA LYS A 206 4.88 18.30 -3.85
C LYS A 206 3.85 17.34 -3.29
N LYS A 207 2.81 17.85 -2.65
CA LYS A 207 1.86 17.01 -1.91
C LYS A 207 0.46 17.56 -1.93
N ASP A 208 -0.53 16.68 -1.76
CA ASP A 208 -1.92 17.03 -1.51
C ASP A 208 -2.49 16.10 -0.43
N LEU A 209 -3.55 16.54 0.25
CA LEU A 209 -4.23 15.82 1.32
C LEU A 209 -5.72 15.80 1.08
N TYR A 210 -6.34 14.64 1.20
CA TYR A 210 -7.78 14.52 1.19
C TYR A 210 -8.29 13.62 2.32
N ILE A 211 -9.14 14.18 3.18
CA ILE A 211 -9.81 13.46 4.25
C ILE A 211 -11.26 13.21 3.84
N TYR A 212 -11.63 11.93 3.71
CA TYR A 212 -13.00 11.55 3.46
C TYR A 212 -13.83 11.70 4.73
N LYS A 213 -14.78 12.64 4.70
CA LYS A 213 -15.78 12.74 5.75
C LYS A 213 -16.57 11.44 5.82
N ASP A 214 -16.78 10.93 7.04
CA ASP A 214 -17.40 9.62 7.29
C ASP A 214 -16.67 8.41 6.67
N GLY A 215 -15.47 8.61 6.11
CA GLY A 215 -14.65 7.55 5.51
C GLY A 215 -14.05 6.63 6.57
N CYS A 216 -14.01 5.34 6.26
CA CYS A 216 -13.39 4.30 7.06
C CYS A 216 -11.93 4.03 6.65
N HIS A 217 -11.41 2.83 6.95
CA HIS A 217 -10.01 2.49 6.79
C HIS A 217 -9.64 2.10 5.35
N ALA A 218 -8.59 2.70 4.83
CA ALA A 218 -7.81 2.28 3.66
C ALA A 218 -8.67 1.93 2.42
N GLU A 219 -8.75 0.66 2.03
CA GLU A 219 -9.49 0.20 0.84
C GLU A 219 -11.00 0.39 0.92
N ASP A 220 -11.56 0.58 2.13
CA ASP A 220 -12.97 0.89 2.31
C ASP A 220 -13.34 2.24 1.73
N LEU A 221 -12.38 3.17 1.65
CA LEU A 221 -12.59 4.47 1.00
C LEU A 221 -12.96 4.27 -0.48
N TYR A 222 -12.29 3.33 -1.17
CA TYR A 222 -12.67 2.98 -2.52
C TYR A 222 -14.04 2.27 -2.58
N ILE A 223 -14.35 1.40 -1.62
CA ILE A 223 -15.62 0.66 -1.60
C ILE A 223 -16.80 1.61 -1.40
N HIS A 224 -16.68 2.57 -0.48
CA HIS A 224 -17.75 3.51 -0.16
C HIS A 224 -17.83 4.71 -1.10
N PHE A 225 -16.71 5.16 -1.66
CA PHE A 225 -16.62 6.35 -2.53
C PHE A 225 -15.96 6.03 -3.89
N PRO A 226 -16.37 4.99 -4.62
CA PRO A 226 -15.59 4.43 -5.74
C PRO A 226 -15.32 5.45 -6.86
N ARG A 227 -16.30 6.28 -7.20
CA ARG A 227 -16.16 7.28 -8.27
C ARG A 227 -15.24 8.43 -7.89
N ASP A 228 -15.43 9.00 -6.70
CA ASP A 228 -14.62 10.13 -6.22
C ASP A 228 -13.16 9.67 -5.94
N PHE A 229 -12.98 8.52 -5.29
CA PHE A 229 -11.66 7.95 -5.03
C PHE A 229 -10.89 7.71 -6.34
N ALA A 230 -11.53 7.07 -7.32
CA ALA A 230 -10.93 6.84 -8.63
C ALA A 230 -10.55 8.14 -9.33
N ALA A 231 -11.46 9.12 -9.36
CA ALA A 231 -11.22 10.41 -10.00
C ALA A 231 -10.02 11.14 -9.37
N ARG A 232 -9.90 11.16 -8.03
CA ARG A 232 -8.77 11.78 -7.32
C ARG A 232 -7.46 11.09 -7.61
N CYS A 233 -7.42 9.77 -7.49
CA CYS A 233 -6.21 9.00 -7.73
C CYS A 233 -5.73 9.16 -9.19
N LEU A 234 -6.61 9.01 -10.17
CA LEU A 234 -6.27 9.15 -11.59
C LEU A 234 -5.83 10.58 -11.92
N LYS A 235 -6.57 11.61 -11.45
CA LYS A 235 -6.18 13.01 -11.64
C LYS A 235 -4.80 13.31 -11.06
N TRP A 236 -4.47 12.75 -9.89
CA TRP A 236 -3.16 12.90 -9.29
C TRP A 236 -2.05 12.29 -10.13
N LEU A 237 -2.28 11.09 -10.63
CA LEU A 237 -1.28 10.39 -11.45
C LEU A 237 -1.07 11.07 -12.82
N GLU A 238 -2.10 11.69 -13.39
CA GLU A 238 -2.05 12.40 -14.68
C GLU A 238 -1.40 13.81 -14.57
N ALA A 239 -1.43 14.47 -13.40
CA ALA A 239 -0.89 15.83 -13.17
C ALA A 239 0.64 15.87 -13.14
#